data_8660ea1f0225585c6f72d10b267b468f
#
_entry.id   8660ea1f0225585c6f72d10b267b468f
#
_cell.length_a   1.000
_cell.length_b   1.000
_cell.length_c   1.000
_cell.angle_alpha   90.00
_cell.angle_beta   90.00
_cell.angle_gamma   90.00
#
_symmetry.space_group_name_H-M   'P 1'
#
loop_
_entity.id
_entity.type
_entity.pdbx_description
1 polymer ?
#
loop_
_entity_poly.entity_id
_entity_poly.type
_entity_poly.pdbx_seq_one_letter_code
_entity_poly.pdbx_strand_id
1 'polypeptide(L)'
;MSEVTRSEEKWTEWMDRLAEQDFVTVDDFISDELFRSILEFFHSAEGSDKLKRAGIGTGGELQVKDSVRGDFIYWLDREKDTELIPFFELMDELIQKLKQYCYLSLTDSEFHIAKYPSGSHYNRHLDQFQERSNRQITVLIYLNENWEKGDGGELKIYRNNGDILVEPIAKRLLLFKSDSVEHEVLTTNVTRYSLTGWLLRQPSSVGYLF
;
A
#
# COMPACT_ATOMS: atom_id res chain seq x y z
N MET A 1 20.80 16.85 3.52
CA MET A 1 19.40 16.42 3.49
C MET A 1 18.92 16.59 2.05
N SER A 2 18.80 15.53 1.29
CA SER A 2 18.23 15.62 -0.07
C SER A 2 16.72 15.56 0.08
N GLU A 3 16.07 16.72 -0.01
CA GLU A 3 14.64 16.80 -0.17
C GLU A 3 14.26 16.06 -1.47
N VAL A 4 13.39 15.09 -1.40
CA VAL A 4 12.87 14.42 -2.61
C VAL A 4 12.04 15.44 -3.35
N THR A 5 12.63 16.10 -4.35
CA THR A 5 11.93 17.12 -5.14
C THR A 5 10.93 16.44 -6.06
N ARG A 6 9.68 16.42 -5.65
CA ARG A 6 8.54 16.00 -6.47
C ARG A 6 8.03 17.19 -7.28
N SER A 7 8.73 17.49 -8.40
CA SER A 7 8.33 18.57 -9.29
C SER A 7 6.95 18.29 -9.93
N GLU A 8 6.25 19.34 -10.37
CA GLU A 8 4.97 19.20 -11.08
C GLU A 8 5.11 18.31 -12.34
N GLU A 9 6.26 18.38 -13.00
CA GLU A 9 6.57 17.54 -14.17
C GLU A 9 6.61 16.05 -13.82
N LYS A 10 7.25 15.67 -12.69
CA LYS A 10 7.26 14.30 -12.21
C LYS A 10 5.85 13.82 -11.81
N TRP A 11 5.09 14.68 -11.13
CA TRP A 11 3.70 14.35 -10.79
C TRP A 11 2.88 14.07 -12.05
N THR A 12 3.00 14.90 -13.08
CA THR A 12 2.31 14.71 -14.37
C THR A 12 2.71 13.37 -14.99
N GLU A 13 4.01 13.07 -15.09
CA GLU A 13 4.51 11.80 -15.63
C GLU A 13 3.93 10.59 -14.89
N TRP A 14 3.91 10.62 -13.55
CA TRP A 14 3.39 9.49 -12.77
C TRP A 14 1.88 9.32 -12.94
N MET A 15 1.12 10.41 -13.00
CA MET A 15 -0.31 10.37 -13.18
C MET A 15 -0.70 9.91 -14.59
N ASP A 16 0.04 10.33 -15.62
CA ASP A 16 -0.15 9.85 -16.99
C ASP A 16 0.10 8.33 -17.07
N ARG A 17 1.19 7.84 -16.46
CA ARG A 17 1.47 6.39 -16.41
C ARG A 17 0.38 5.62 -15.67
N LEU A 18 -0.12 6.13 -14.54
CA LEU A 18 -1.24 5.52 -13.80
C LEU A 18 -2.51 5.49 -14.65
N ALA A 19 -2.80 6.55 -15.41
CA ALA A 19 -3.97 6.63 -16.28
C ALA A 19 -3.89 5.64 -17.44
N GLU A 20 -2.72 5.52 -18.08
CA GLU A 20 -2.50 4.69 -19.26
C GLU A 20 -2.35 3.20 -18.96
N GLN A 21 -1.71 2.86 -17.83
CA GLN A 21 -1.30 1.49 -17.50
C GLN A 21 -2.08 0.87 -16.35
N ASP A 22 -2.94 1.64 -15.67
CA ASP A 22 -3.67 1.30 -14.46
C ASP A 22 -2.78 1.14 -13.21
N PHE A 23 -1.45 1.27 -13.34
CA PHE A 23 -0.49 1.28 -12.25
C PHE A 23 0.74 2.11 -12.58
N VAL A 24 1.48 2.52 -11.54
CA VAL A 24 2.79 3.17 -11.66
C VAL A 24 3.69 2.79 -10.49
N THR A 25 4.98 2.58 -10.77
CA THR A 25 6.04 2.44 -9.77
C THR A 25 6.93 3.68 -9.78
N VAL A 26 7.31 4.15 -8.59
CA VAL A 26 8.20 5.30 -8.41
C VAL A 26 9.26 4.92 -7.38
N ASP A 27 10.51 4.87 -7.80
CA ASP A 27 11.64 4.61 -6.92
C ASP A 27 12.00 5.87 -6.12
N ASP A 28 12.55 5.67 -4.91
CA ASP A 28 12.93 6.75 -3.99
C ASP A 28 11.82 7.78 -3.75
N PHE A 29 10.56 7.32 -3.65
CA PHE A 29 9.40 8.20 -3.48
C PHE A 29 9.41 8.94 -2.15
N ILE A 30 9.90 8.32 -1.07
CA ILE A 30 10.04 8.92 0.25
C ILE A 30 11.50 9.21 0.57
N SER A 31 11.73 10.25 1.39
CA SER A 31 13.07 10.60 1.87
C SER A 31 13.63 9.55 2.83
N ASP A 32 14.96 9.52 2.98
CA ASP A 32 15.62 8.63 3.96
C ASP A 32 15.18 8.92 5.39
N GLU A 33 14.84 10.16 5.71
CA GLU A 33 14.35 10.55 7.03
C GLU A 33 12.96 9.97 7.29
N LEU A 34 12.03 10.16 6.36
CA LEU A 34 10.67 9.59 6.48
C LEU A 34 10.71 8.06 6.47
N PHE A 35 11.56 7.47 5.64
CA PHE A 35 11.75 6.02 5.60
C PHE A 35 12.18 5.46 6.96
N ARG A 36 13.20 6.08 7.59
CA ARG A 36 13.67 5.67 8.93
C ARG A 36 12.58 5.84 9.99
N SER A 37 11.87 6.95 9.98
CA SER A 37 10.75 7.18 10.91
C SER A 37 9.66 6.10 10.80
N ILE A 38 9.30 5.71 9.58
CA ILE A 38 8.33 4.63 9.35
C ILE A 38 8.87 3.29 9.86
N LEU A 39 10.14 2.97 9.61
CA LEU A 39 10.75 1.72 10.10
C LEU A 39 10.84 1.67 11.62
N GLU A 40 11.25 2.74 12.27
CA GLU A 40 11.31 2.85 13.74
C GLU A 40 9.92 2.63 14.36
N PHE A 41 8.90 3.28 13.80
CA PHE A 41 7.51 3.07 14.20
C PHE A 41 7.10 1.60 14.03
N PHE A 42 7.43 1.00 12.87
CA PHE A 42 7.11 -0.40 12.57
C PHE A 42 7.72 -1.34 13.61
N HIS A 43 9.00 -1.21 13.88
CA HIS A 43 9.69 -2.05 14.87
C HIS A 43 9.16 -1.84 16.28
N SER A 44 8.76 -0.62 16.66
CA SER A 44 8.09 -0.34 17.92
C SER A 44 6.73 -1.04 18.03
N ALA A 45 5.93 -0.99 16.96
CA ALA A 45 4.64 -1.67 16.92
C ALA A 45 4.78 -3.19 16.97
N GLU A 46 5.78 -3.75 16.29
CA GLU A 46 6.12 -5.18 16.33
C GLU A 46 6.57 -5.60 17.74
N GLY A 47 7.51 -4.88 18.32
CA GLY A 47 8.03 -5.17 19.68
C GLY A 47 6.97 -5.04 20.77
N SER A 48 5.90 -4.28 20.54
CA SER A 48 4.76 -4.10 21.45
C SER A 48 3.59 -5.05 21.17
N ASP A 49 3.76 -6.06 20.31
CA ASP A 49 2.73 -7.06 19.91
C ASP A 49 1.42 -6.41 19.38
N LYS A 50 1.54 -5.25 18.75
CA LYS A 50 0.40 -4.53 18.18
C LYS A 50 -0.04 -5.11 16.84
N LEU A 51 0.85 -5.80 16.10
CA LEU A 51 0.52 -6.42 14.83
C LEU A 51 -0.40 -7.62 15.05
N LYS A 52 -1.51 -7.67 14.30
CA LYS A 52 -2.47 -8.77 14.33
C LYS A 52 -2.48 -9.48 12.98
N ARG A 53 -2.78 -10.78 12.98
CA ARG A 53 -2.97 -11.53 11.73
C ARG A 53 -4.02 -10.86 10.87
N ALA A 54 -3.68 -10.67 9.60
CA ALA A 54 -4.61 -10.07 8.65
C ALA A 54 -5.77 -11.04 8.37
N GLY A 55 -6.99 -10.52 8.39
CA GLY A 55 -8.21 -11.25 8.04
C GLY A 55 -8.64 -10.97 6.61
N ILE A 56 -9.54 -11.83 6.10
CA ILE A 56 -10.24 -11.67 4.83
C ILE A 56 -11.71 -11.42 5.14
N GLY A 57 -12.37 -10.53 4.40
CA GLY A 57 -13.77 -10.17 4.60
C GLY A 57 -13.97 -8.81 5.26
N THR A 58 -15.21 -8.45 5.57
CA THR A 58 -15.62 -7.15 6.10
C THR A 58 -16.33 -7.27 7.44
N GLY A 59 -16.06 -6.33 8.36
CA GLY A 59 -16.79 -6.23 9.64
C GLY A 59 -16.68 -7.49 10.52
N GLY A 60 -17.80 -7.99 11.03
CA GLY A 60 -17.86 -9.13 11.95
C GLY A 60 -17.57 -10.52 11.33
N GLU A 61 -17.33 -10.59 10.01
CA GLU A 61 -17.05 -11.83 9.28
C GLU A 61 -15.56 -11.98 8.89
N LEU A 62 -14.66 -11.24 9.54
CA LEU A 62 -13.22 -11.38 9.33
C LEU A 62 -12.76 -12.81 9.62
N GLN A 63 -12.34 -13.53 8.58
CA GLN A 63 -11.77 -14.88 8.70
C GLN A 63 -10.27 -14.85 8.48
N VAL A 64 -9.50 -15.36 9.41
CA VAL A 64 -8.06 -15.62 9.22
C VAL A 64 -7.91 -16.94 8.47
N LYS A 65 -7.37 -16.89 7.24
CA LYS A 65 -7.12 -18.08 6.42
C LYS A 65 -5.67 -18.05 5.92
N ASP A 66 -4.79 -18.75 6.61
CA ASP A 66 -3.36 -18.84 6.26
C ASP A 66 -3.10 -19.35 4.84
N SER A 67 -4.02 -20.12 4.27
CA SER A 67 -3.96 -20.59 2.88
C SER A 67 -4.23 -19.50 1.84
N VAL A 68 -4.66 -18.30 2.25
CA VAL A 68 -4.98 -17.18 1.37
C VAL A 68 -4.02 -16.02 1.57
N ARG A 69 -3.71 -15.67 2.84
CA ARG A 69 -2.73 -14.64 3.19
C ARG A 69 -2.07 -14.94 4.53
N GLY A 70 -0.78 -14.62 4.64
CA GLY A 70 0.03 -14.97 5.81
C GLY A 70 0.65 -13.77 6.55
N ASP A 71 0.17 -12.57 6.30
CA ASP A 71 0.73 -11.35 6.87
C ASP A 71 0.12 -10.95 8.22
N PHE A 72 0.87 -10.13 8.95
CA PHE A 72 0.45 -9.45 10.17
C PHE A 72 0.36 -7.96 9.89
N ILE A 73 -0.69 -7.30 10.36
CA ILE A 73 -0.95 -5.89 10.09
C ILE A 73 -1.22 -5.10 11.38
N TYR A 74 -0.92 -3.79 11.31
CA TYR A 74 -1.38 -2.79 12.25
C TYR A 74 -1.97 -1.62 11.47
N TRP A 75 -3.26 -1.32 11.72
CA TRP A 75 -3.95 -0.20 11.11
C TRP A 75 -3.47 1.11 11.71
N LEU A 76 -3.06 2.04 10.85
CA LEU A 76 -2.59 3.35 11.26
C LEU A 76 -3.77 4.26 11.62
N ASP A 77 -3.59 5.03 12.68
CA ASP A 77 -4.55 6.02 13.17
C ASP A 77 -3.85 7.38 13.25
N ARG A 78 -4.24 8.32 12.40
CA ARG A 78 -3.61 9.65 12.32
C ARG A 78 -3.63 10.42 13.64
N GLU A 79 -4.64 10.19 14.48
CA GLU A 79 -4.76 10.88 15.78
C GLU A 79 -3.87 10.26 16.86
N LYS A 80 -3.53 8.97 16.73
CA LYS A 80 -2.74 8.22 17.72
C LYS A 80 -1.29 8.06 17.31
N ASP A 81 -1.04 7.80 16.03
CA ASP A 81 0.30 7.49 15.48
C ASP A 81 0.97 8.80 15.00
N THR A 82 1.14 9.73 15.94
CA THR A 82 1.60 11.11 15.66
C THR A 82 3.03 11.17 15.10
N GLU A 83 3.84 10.15 15.34
CA GLU A 83 5.16 9.99 14.76
C GLU A 83 5.12 9.87 13.23
N LEU A 84 3.98 9.43 12.68
CA LEU A 84 3.75 9.28 11.25
C LEU A 84 3.03 10.47 10.59
N ILE A 85 2.89 11.61 11.26
CA ILE A 85 2.29 12.83 10.67
C ILE A 85 2.93 13.18 9.32
N PRO A 86 4.27 13.17 9.15
CA PRO A 86 4.88 13.47 7.83
C PRO A 86 4.48 12.48 6.72
N PHE A 87 4.21 11.22 7.05
CA PHE A 87 3.65 10.25 6.11
C PHE A 87 2.22 10.64 5.71
N PHE A 88 1.36 10.98 6.66
CA PHE A 88 -0.02 11.36 6.37
C PHE A 88 -0.09 12.65 5.54
N GLU A 89 0.78 13.62 5.80
CA GLU A 89 0.89 14.86 4.99
C GLU A 89 1.31 14.56 3.56
N LEU A 90 2.26 13.63 3.36
CA LEU A 90 2.63 13.15 2.04
C LEU A 90 1.47 12.46 1.31
N MET A 91 0.65 11.68 2.02
CA MET A 91 -0.54 11.07 1.44
C MET A 91 -1.61 12.10 1.11
N ASP A 92 -1.76 13.15 1.90
CA ASP A 92 -2.64 14.28 1.57
C ASP A 92 -2.18 14.98 0.27
N GLU A 93 -0.86 15.20 0.09
CA GLU A 93 -0.29 15.71 -1.17
C GLU A 93 -0.64 14.80 -2.34
N LEU A 94 -0.37 13.48 -2.22
CA LEU A 94 -0.70 12.48 -3.24
C LEU A 94 -2.18 12.51 -3.63
N ILE A 95 -3.08 12.58 -2.64
CA ILE A 95 -4.53 12.68 -2.86
C ILE A 95 -4.87 13.94 -3.67
N GLN A 96 -4.27 15.08 -3.33
CA GLN A 96 -4.51 16.33 -4.08
C GLN A 96 -4.03 16.22 -5.53
N LYS A 97 -2.86 15.59 -5.77
CA LYS A 97 -2.35 15.37 -7.13
C LYS A 97 -3.24 14.43 -7.94
N LEU A 98 -3.71 13.33 -7.34
CA LEU A 98 -4.67 12.43 -7.99
C LEU A 98 -6.01 13.12 -8.32
N LYS A 99 -6.51 13.97 -7.43
CA LYS A 99 -7.72 14.79 -7.70
C LYS A 99 -7.49 15.76 -8.85
N GLN A 100 -6.34 16.42 -8.87
CA GLN A 100 -5.98 17.43 -9.87
C GLN A 100 -5.77 16.84 -11.26
N TYR A 101 -5.00 15.76 -11.37
CA TYR A 101 -4.55 15.21 -12.65
C TYR A 101 -5.41 14.06 -13.17
N CYS A 102 -5.95 13.22 -12.26
CA CYS A 102 -6.78 12.07 -12.63
C CYS A 102 -8.28 12.32 -12.42
N TYR A 103 -8.68 13.50 -11.93
CA TYR A 103 -10.08 13.87 -11.66
C TYR A 103 -10.81 12.89 -10.73
N LEU A 104 -10.08 12.24 -9.81
CA LEU A 104 -10.66 11.28 -8.88
C LEU A 104 -11.36 11.99 -7.70
N SER A 105 -12.55 11.50 -7.34
CA SER A 105 -13.32 12.01 -6.20
C SER A 105 -12.91 11.34 -4.89
N LEU A 106 -11.66 11.52 -4.47
CA LEU A 106 -11.12 10.93 -3.25
C LEU A 106 -11.50 11.77 -2.02
N THR A 107 -12.03 11.15 -0.98
CA THR A 107 -12.54 11.83 0.22
C THR A 107 -11.95 11.32 1.52
N ASP A 108 -11.34 10.11 1.50
CA ASP A 108 -10.79 9.48 2.69
C ASP A 108 -9.66 8.51 2.31
N SER A 109 -8.97 7.98 3.31
CA SER A 109 -7.92 6.98 3.12
C SER A 109 -7.81 6.06 4.35
N GLU A 110 -7.38 4.84 4.13
CA GLU A 110 -7.05 3.89 5.20
C GLU A 110 -5.68 3.26 4.91
N PHE A 111 -4.81 3.20 5.94
CA PHE A 111 -3.45 2.67 5.81
C PHE A 111 -3.12 1.68 6.92
N HIS A 112 -2.26 0.73 6.62
CA HIS A 112 -1.71 -0.22 7.59
C HIS A 112 -0.26 -0.54 7.24
N ILE A 113 0.53 -0.86 8.26
CA ILE A 113 1.81 -1.53 8.07
C ILE A 113 1.57 -3.04 8.00
N ALA A 114 2.32 -3.73 7.14
CA ALA A 114 2.18 -5.17 6.92
C ALA A 114 3.54 -5.88 6.98
N LYS A 115 3.61 -6.94 7.80
CA LYS A 115 4.74 -7.87 7.91
C LYS A 115 4.36 -9.21 7.32
N TYR A 116 5.09 -9.64 6.31
CA TYR A 116 5.02 -10.98 5.75
C TYR A 116 6.22 -11.79 6.25
N PRO A 117 6.05 -12.74 7.20
CA PRO A 117 7.12 -13.66 7.58
C PRO A 117 7.58 -14.50 6.39
N SER A 118 8.81 -15.03 6.45
CA SER A 118 9.30 -16.00 5.46
C SER A 118 8.29 -17.16 5.28
N GLY A 119 8.05 -17.55 4.03
CA GLY A 119 7.03 -18.53 3.62
C GLY A 119 5.63 -17.95 3.42
N SER A 120 5.40 -16.68 3.74
CA SER A 120 4.09 -16.03 3.56
C SER A 120 3.88 -15.57 2.13
N HIS A 121 2.60 -15.44 1.78
CA HIS A 121 2.13 -14.97 0.49
C HIS A 121 0.76 -14.30 0.63
N TYR A 122 0.24 -13.73 -0.45
CA TYR A 122 -1.16 -13.33 -0.56
C TYR A 122 -1.67 -13.68 -1.95
N ASN A 123 -2.68 -14.56 -2.00
CA ASN A 123 -3.22 -15.08 -3.26
C ASN A 123 -3.77 -13.98 -4.17
N ARG A 124 -3.87 -14.28 -5.45
CA ARG A 124 -4.43 -13.41 -6.49
C ARG A 124 -5.81 -12.89 -6.10
N HIS A 125 -5.97 -11.55 -6.16
CA HIS A 125 -7.20 -10.84 -5.78
C HIS A 125 -7.26 -9.45 -6.44
N LEU A 126 -8.42 -8.82 -6.30
CA LEU A 126 -8.64 -7.38 -6.45
C LEU A 126 -8.82 -6.76 -5.07
N ASP A 127 -8.35 -5.54 -4.87
CA ASP A 127 -8.51 -4.81 -3.60
C ASP A 127 -9.93 -4.24 -3.41
N GLN A 128 -10.67 -4.10 -4.49
CA GLN A 128 -12.07 -3.72 -4.45
C GLN A 128 -12.95 -4.97 -4.48
N PHE A 129 -13.74 -5.19 -3.42
CA PHE A 129 -14.73 -6.26 -3.33
C PHE A 129 -16.13 -5.72 -3.68
N GLN A 130 -17.05 -6.60 -4.11
CA GLN A 130 -18.43 -6.20 -4.46
C GLN A 130 -19.15 -5.46 -3.30
N GLU A 131 -18.80 -5.77 -2.05
CA GLU A 131 -19.37 -5.14 -0.85
C GLU A 131 -18.61 -3.88 -0.39
N ARG A 132 -17.40 -3.61 -0.92
CA ARG A 132 -16.59 -2.42 -0.65
C ARG A 132 -16.11 -1.79 -1.97
N SER A 133 -17.03 -1.20 -2.69
CA SER A 133 -16.76 -0.53 -3.97
C SER A 133 -16.16 0.89 -3.83
N ASN A 134 -15.72 1.29 -2.63
CA ASN A 134 -15.22 2.64 -2.37
C ASN A 134 -13.70 2.81 -2.51
N ARG A 135 -12.91 1.73 -2.55
CA ARG A 135 -11.46 1.78 -2.78
C ARG A 135 -11.18 2.11 -4.24
N GLN A 136 -10.55 3.25 -4.50
CA GLN A 136 -10.25 3.68 -5.88
C GLN A 136 -8.80 3.41 -6.26
N ILE A 137 -7.87 3.78 -5.38
CA ILE A 137 -6.43 3.62 -5.62
C ILE A 137 -5.83 2.86 -4.47
N THR A 138 -5.07 1.83 -4.78
CA THR A 138 -4.19 1.14 -3.84
C THR A 138 -2.82 1.81 -3.83
N VAL A 139 -2.29 2.01 -2.63
CA VAL A 139 -0.99 2.62 -2.37
C VAL A 139 -0.14 1.62 -1.61
N LEU A 140 1.05 1.30 -2.13
CA LEU A 140 2.06 0.54 -1.39
C LEU A 140 3.38 1.31 -1.37
N ILE A 141 4.00 1.39 -0.18
CA ILE A 141 5.39 1.83 -0.02
C ILE A 141 6.16 0.67 0.58
N TYR A 142 7.19 0.22 -0.12
CA TYR A 142 8.01 -0.90 0.33
C TYR A 142 9.11 -0.45 1.29
N LEU A 143 9.42 -1.32 2.27
CA LEU A 143 10.27 -0.99 3.40
C LEU A 143 11.46 -1.98 3.57
N ASN A 144 11.89 -2.65 2.49
CA ASN A 144 12.91 -3.70 2.55
C ASN A 144 14.25 -3.18 2.04
N GLU A 145 15.16 -2.79 2.96
CA GLU A 145 16.45 -2.16 2.63
C GLU A 145 17.40 -3.04 1.81
N ASN A 146 17.42 -4.33 2.11
CA ASN A 146 18.40 -5.28 1.55
C ASN A 146 17.72 -6.36 0.71
N TRP A 147 16.58 -6.03 0.08
CA TRP A 147 15.93 -7.00 -0.78
C TRP A 147 16.77 -7.29 -2.01
N GLU A 148 16.99 -8.57 -2.29
CA GLU A 148 17.73 -9.05 -3.45
C GLU A 148 16.87 -10.00 -4.30
N LYS A 149 17.21 -10.10 -5.59
CA LYS A 149 16.53 -11.02 -6.49
C LYS A 149 16.69 -12.47 -6.01
N GLY A 150 15.55 -13.11 -5.74
CA GLY A 150 15.49 -14.45 -5.16
C GLY A 150 14.94 -14.47 -3.73
N ASP A 151 14.83 -13.32 -3.07
CA ASP A 151 14.19 -13.19 -1.77
C ASP A 151 12.68 -13.43 -1.85
N GLY A 152 12.09 -13.33 -3.04
CA GLY A 152 10.65 -13.47 -3.24
C GLY A 152 9.87 -12.29 -2.69
N GLY A 153 8.54 -12.45 -2.57
CA GLY A 153 7.67 -11.39 -2.06
C GLY A 153 7.41 -10.27 -3.05
N GLU A 154 7.77 -10.44 -4.33
CA GLU A 154 7.39 -9.53 -5.39
C GLU A 154 5.86 -9.43 -5.46
N LEU A 155 5.34 -8.25 -5.81
CA LEU A 155 3.95 -8.11 -6.17
C LEU A 155 3.81 -8.40 -7.67
N LYS A 156 3.06 -9.44 -7.99
CA LYS A 156 2.77 -9.83 -9.37
C LYS A 156 1.46 -9.19 -9.82
N ILE A 157 1.52 -8.40 -10.88
CA ILE A 157 0.37 -7.80 -11.55
C ILE A 157 0.01 -8.65 -12.76
N TYR A 158 -1.24 -9.09 -12.85
CA TYR A 158 -1.75 -9.88 -13.95
C TYR A 158 -2.25 -8.98 -15.09
N ARG A 159 -1.74 -9.21 -16.31
CA ARG A 159 -2.14 -8.45 -17.51
C ARG A 159 -2.28 -9.37 -18.71
N ASN A 160 -3.16 -8.98 -19.65
CA ASN A 160 -3.35 -9.73 -20.90
C ASN A 160 -2.08 -9.84 -21.77
N ASN A 161 -1.18 -8.85 -21.65
CA ASN A 161 0.05 -8.76 -22.46
C ASN A 161 1.30 -9.31 -21.75
N GLY A 162 1.12 -10.07 -20.69
CA GLY A 162 2.18 -10.62 -19.84
C GLY A 162 2.21 -9.98 -18.45
N ASP A 163 2.44 -10.82 -17.47
CA ASP A 163 2.47 -10.42 -16.07
C ASP A 163 3.69 -9.56 -15.75
N ILE A 164 3.56 -8.69 -14.76
CA ILE A 164 4.62 -7.79 -14.30
C ILE A 164 4.97 -8.15 -12.86
N LEU A 165 6.25 -8.26 -12.56
CA LEU A 165 6.77 -8.41 -11.21
C LEU A 165 7.28 -7.06 -10.70
N VAL A 166 6.75 -6.62 -9.57
CA VAL A 166 7.21 -5.42 -8.87
C VAL A 166 8.02 -5.85 -7.65
N GLU A 167 9.32 -5.61 -7.72
CA GLU A 167 10.27 -5.89 -6.65
C GLU A 167 9.98 -5.00 -5.43
N PRO A 168 9.92 -5.57 -4.21
CA PRO A 168 9.52 -4.81 -3.01
C PRO A 168 10.70 -4.05 -2.38
N ILE A 169 11.48 -3.32 -3.18
CA ILE A 169 12.66 -2.59 -2.72
C ILE A 169 12.29 -1.34 -1.89
N ALA A 170 13.16 -0.99 -0.95
CA ALA A 170 12.95 0.14 -0.05
C ALA A 170 12.62 1.45 -0.77
N LYS A 171 11.72 2.24 -0.20
CA LYS A 171 11.26 3.57 -0.65
C LYS A 171 10.52 3.58 -2.00
N ARG A 172 10.32 2.43 -2.67
CA ARG A 172 9.50 2.33 -3.87
C ARG A 172 8.03 2.49 -3.52
N LEU A 173 7.37 3.42 -4.20
CA LEU A 173 5.92 3.52 -4.26
C LEU A 173 5.40 2.66 -5.40
N LEU A 174 4.29 1.99 -5.16
CA LEU A 174 3.43 1.39 -6.19
C LEU A 174 2.01 1.94 -5.99
N LEU A 175 1.45 2.53 -7.04
CA LEU A 175 0.04 2.92 -7.11
C LEU A 175 -0.65 2.09 -8.18
N PHE A 176 -1.89 1.67 -7.92
CA PHE A 176 -2.73 1.04 -8.95
C PHE A 176 -4.22 1.21 -8.67
N LYS A 177 -5.04 1.06 -9.72
CA LYS A 177 -6.49 1.08 -9.61
C LYS A 177 -6.99 -0.16 -8.90
N SER A 178 -7.70 0.02 -7.78
CA SER A 178 -8.10 -1.07 -6.87
C SER A 178 -9.17 -2.00 -7.47
N ASP A 179 -9.92 -1.52 -8.47
CA ASP A 179 -11.04 -2.22 -9.11
C ASP A 179 -10.64 -3.04 -10.34
N SER A 180 -9.48 -2.76 -10.94
CA SER A 180 -9.09 -3.34 -12.24
C SER A 180 -7.77 -4.11 -12.21
N VAL A 181 -6.87 -3.82 -11.25
CA VAL A 181 -5.56 -4.46 -11.20
C VAL A 181 -5.57 -5.70 -10.32
N GLU A 182 -5.74 -6.86 -10.95
CA GLU A 182 -5.55 -8.15 -10.27
C GLU A 182 -4.07 -8.37 -9.94
N HIS A 183 -3.81 -8.73 -8.70
CA HIS A 183 -2.44 -8.91 -8.22
C HIS A 183 -2.35 -9.99 -7.13
N GLU A 184 -1.11 -10.42 -6.88
CA GLU A 184 -0.76 -11.30 -5.75
C GLU A 184 0.58 -10.90 -5.15
N VAL A 185 0.81 -11.22 -3.88
CA VAL A 185 2.14 -11.20 -3.28
C VAL A 185 2.70 -12.62 -3.37
N LEU A 186 3.78 -12.79 -4.13
CA LEU A 186 4.46 -14.07 -4.27
C LEU A 186 5.05 -14.49 -2.92
N THR A 187 5.27 -15.79 -2.76
CA THR A 187 5.89 -16.32 -1.53
C THR A 187 7.23 -15.62 -1.28
N THR A 188 7.38 -15.06 -0.09
CA THR A 188 8.64 -14.44 0.32
C THR A 188 9.53 -15.45 1.05
N ASN A 189 10.83 -15.44 0.75
CA ASN A 189 11.82 -16.30 1.39
C ASN A 189 12.46 -15.61 2.61
N VAL A 190 12.29 -14.30 2.72
CA VAL A 190 12.75 -13.46 3.84
C VAL A 190 11.56 -12.71 4.43
N THR A 191 11.72 -12.06 5.58
CA THR A 191 10.66 -11.18 6.09
C THR A 191 10.51 -9.97 5.18
N ARG A 192 9.27 -9.68 4.74
CA ARG A 192 8.92 -8.57 3.86
C ARG A 192 8.05 -7.56 4.59
N TYR A 193 8.39 -6.29 4.45
CA TYR A 193 7.69 -5.16 5.07
C TYR A 193 7.11 -4.22 4.02
N SER A 194 5.90 -3.75 4.27
CA SER A 194 5.26 -2.70 3.45
C SER A 194 4.34 -1.83 4.29
N LEU A 195 4.17 -0.58 3.86
CA LEU A 195 3.06 0.27 4.25
C LEU A 195 2.07 0.24 3.09
N THR A 196 0.84 -0.18 3.35
CA THR A 196 -0.19 -0.42 2.34
C THR A 196 -1.47 0.32 2.74
N GLY A 197 -2.20 0.83 1.77
CA GLY A 197 -3.47 1.48 2.02
C GLY A 197 -4.29 1.72 0.77
N TRP A 198 -5.45 2.32 0.99
CA TRP A 198 -6.41 2.61 -0.06
C TRP A 198 -6.91 4.05 0.06
N LEU A 199 -7.02 4.70 -1.10
CA LEU A 199 -7.65 6.00 -1.22
C LEU A 199 -9.11 5.78 -1.63
N LEU A 200 -10.02 6.39 -0.87
CA LEU A 200 -11.44 6.06 -0.88
C LEU A 200 -12.26 7.16 -1.54
N ARG A 201 -13.30 6.77 -2.29
CA ARG A 201 -14.30 7.68 -2.85
C ARG A 201 -15.29 8.19 -1.82
N GLN A 202 -15.59 7.36 -0.77
CA GLN A 202 -16.50 7.70 0.33
C GLN A 202 -15.85 7.27 1.64
N PRO A 203 -16.09 8.01 2.75
CA PRO A 203 -15.61 7.62 4.05
C PRO A 203 -16.06 6.20 4.41
N SER A 204 -15.16 5.41 5.02
CA SER A 204 -15.47 4.04 5.45
C SER A 204 -16.62 3.96 6.47
N SER A 205 -16.87 5.06 7.21
CA SER A 205 -17.94 5.16 8.21
C SER A 205 -19.35 5.39 7.65
N VAL A 206 -19.50 5.80 6.39
CA VAL A 206 -20.83 6.09 5.79
C VAL A 206 -21.59 4.82 5.42
N GLY A 207 -20.94 3.67 5.32
CA GLY A 207 -21.57 2.38 5.02
C GLY A 207 -22.48 1.80 6.12
N TYR A 208 -22.60 2.46 7.28
CA TYR A 208 -23.43 2.03 8.40
C TYR A 208 -24.68 2.90 8.64
N LEU A 209 -25.03 3.79 7.72
CA LEU A 209 -26.18 4.68 7.87
C LEU A 209 -27.44 4.23 7.10
N PHE A 210 -27.42 3.00 6.51
CA PHE A 210 -28.60 2.42 5.87
C PHE A 210 -28.77 0.95 6.20
#